data_0bd5754723049a82aa3cdfed348bad0d
#
_entry.id   0bd5754723049a82aa3cdfed348bad0d
#
_cell.length_a   1.000
_cell.length_b   1.000
_cell.length_c   1.000
_cell.angle_alpha   90.00
_cell.angle_beta   90.00
_cell.angle_gamma   90.00
#
_symmetry.space_group_name_H-M   'P 1'
#
loop_
_entity.id
_entity.type
_entity.pdbx_description
1 polymer ?
#
loop_
_entity_poly.entity_id
_entity_poly.type
_entity_poly.pdbx_seq_one_letter_code
_entity_poly.pdbx_strand_id
1 'polypeptide(L)'
;MPDEQLLHVLHVGKTGGTAVNHVLLEHYAASPYRLVFREHADRVADVPVGERFMFLIRDPLSRFVSAFNSRLREGRPRYHYPWREEERVAFAIFKTPDQLGAALSSADRAERKQAERAMRGIGHLNTPYSFWFGAETDFRRRLPDVFFIGFQERLSEDFELLKRKLGLPGAARLPRGEAAHQAPSGFDTELGAVARANLERWYEDDLRFVRLCRELAPRVNGQPA
;
A
#
# COMPACT_ATOMS: atom_id res chain seq x y z
N MET A 1 -29.76 -5.92 20.77
CA MET A 1 -28.63 -5.10 20.35
C MET A 1 -28.71 -5.05 18.84
N PRO A 2 -28.68 -3.87 18.18
CA PRO A 2 -28.57 -3.86 16.74
C PRO A 2 -27.30 -4.64 16.37
N ASP A 3 -27.37 -5.47 15.32
CA ASP A 3 -26.23 -6.24 14.84
C ASP A 3 -25.06 -5.30 14.57
N GLU A 4 -23.99 -5.45 15.36
CA GLU A 4 -22.80 -4.64 15.27
C GLU A 4 -22.13 -4.89 13.92
N GLN A 5 -22.18 -3.91 13.02
CA GLN A 5 -21.66 -4.07 11.65
C GLN A 5 -20.15 -4.18 11.66
N LEU A 6 -19.62 -5.34 11.25
CA LEU A 6 -18.18 -5.55 11.11
C LEU A 6 -17.64 -4.74 9.94
N LEU A 7 -16.48 -4.10 10.14
CA LEU A 7 -15.72 -3.45 9.09
C LEU A 7 -14.26 -3.89 9.15
N HIS A 8 -13.82 -4.61 8.15
CA HIS A 8 -12.44 -5.08 8.04
C HIS A 8 -11.55 -3.99 7.46
N VAL A 9 -10.47 -3.70 8.16
CA VAL A 9 -9.43 -2.75 7.74
C VAL A 9 -8.26 -3.54 7.19
N LEU A 10 -8.18 -3.66 5.86
CA LEU A 10 -7.10 -4.39 5.20
C LEU A 10 -5.79 -3.61 5.25
N HIS A 11 -4.71 -4.28 5.62
CA HIS A 11 -3.40 -3.68 5.74
C HIS A 11 -2.52 -3.95 4.52
N VAL A 12 -2.74 -3.21 3.44
CA VAL A 12 -1.90 -3.27 2.25
C VAL A 12 -0.54 -2.62 2.52
N GLY A 13 0.55 -3.33 2.22
CA GLY A 13 1.89 -2.84 2.52
C GLY A 13 2.29 -1.58 1.76
N LYS A 14 2.85 -0.59 2.46
CA LYS A 14 3.43 0.66 1.91
C LYS A 14 2.41 1.64 1.33
N THR A 15 1.17 1.59 1.77
CA THR A 15 0.09 2.48 1.33
C THR A 15 -0.33 3.54 2.36
N GLY A 16 0.41 3.69 3.45
CA GLY A 16 0.07 4.65 4.53
C GLY A 16 -0.89 4.08 5.59
N GLY A 17 -1.27 2.81 5.48
CA GLY A 17 -2.22 2.15 6.38
C GLY A 17 -1.86 2.24 7.86
N THR A 18 -0.57 2.25 8.19
CA THR A 18 -0.15 2.33 9.60
C THR A 18 -0.56 3.66 10.28
N ALA A 19 -0.44 4.78 9.57
CA ALA A 19 -0.85 6.07 10.12
C ALA A 19 -2.37 6.13 10.35
N VAL A 20 -3.14 5.56 9.42
CA VAL A 20 -4.60 5.47 9.54
C VAL A 20 -4.98 4.50 10.65
N ASN A 21 -4.40 3.31 10.69
CA ASN A 21 -4.68 2.32 11.74
C ASN A 21 -4.40 2.86 13.14
N HIS A 22 -3.33 3.65 13.32
CA HIS A 22 -3.02 4.28 14.59
C HIS A 22 -4.19 5.14 15.09
N VAL A 23 -4.72 6.03 14.23
CA VAL A 23 -5.85 6.91 14.59
C VAL A 23 -7.13 6.11 14.78
N LEU A 24 -7.37 5.10 13.94
CA LEU A 24 -8.55 4.25 14.10
C LEU A 24 -8.53 3.49 15.42
N LEU A 25 -7.38 2.98 15.86
CA LEU A 25 -7.22 2.31 17.16
C LEU A 25 -7.46 3.25 18.33
N GLU A 26 -7.13 4.53 18.21
CA GLU A 26 -7.39 5.54 19.25
C GLU A 26 -8.88 5.94 19.37
N HIS A 27 -9.61 5.92 18.26
CA HIS A 27 -10.93 6.52 18.17
C HIS A 27 -12.06 5.56 17.77
N TYR A 28 -11.78 4.27 17.55
CA TYR A 28 -12.75 3.29 17.02
C TYR A 28 -14.01 3.14 17.89
N ALA A 29 -13.91 3.33 19.20
CA ALA A 29 -15.03 3.22 20.12
C ALA A 29 -16.16 4.25 19.84
N ALA A 30 -15.87 5.32 19.10
CA ALA A 30 -16.86 6.30 18.67
C ALA A 30 -17.57 5.89 17.35
N SER A 31 -17.07 4.87 16.65
CA SER A 31 -17.62 4.40 15.39
C SER A 31 -18.85 3.50 15.63
N PRO A 32 -19.88 3.56 14.76
CA PRO A 32 -20.96 2.57 14.77
C PRO A 32 -20.52 1.20 14.23
N TYR A 33 -19.29 1.08 13.74
CA TYR A 33 -18.72 -0.15 13.22
C TYR A 33 -17.75 -0.77 14.23
N ARG A 34 -17.80 -2.09 14.34
CA ARG A 34 -16.74 -2.85 14.98
C ARG A 34 -15.60 -3.08 13.99
N LEU A 35 -14.46 -2.43 14.22
CA LEU A 35 -13.31 -2.51 13.34
C LEU A 35 -12.53 -3.80 13.57
N VAL A 36 -12.25 -4.54 12.50
CA VAL A 36 -11.41 -5.75 12.49
C VAL A 36 -10.14 -5.44 11.70
N PHE A 37 -9.05 -5.18 12.40
CA PHE A 37 -7.76 -4.90 11.78
C PHE A 37 -7.14 -6.18 11.24
N ARG A 38 -6.86 -6.18 9.93
CA ARG A 38 -6.27 -7.30 9.23
C ARG A 38 -4.76 -7.16 9.12
N GLU A 39 -4.07 -8.28 9.17
CA GLU A 39 -2.62 -8.33 9.04
C GLU A 39 -2.17 -8.16 7.58
N HIS A 40 -0.86 -7.95 7.37
CA HIS A 40 -0.29 -7.80 6.02
C HIS A 40 -0.50 -9.00 5.08
N ALA A 41 -0.67 -10.20 5.65
CA ALA A 41 -0.89 -11.42 4.91
C ALA A 41 -2.35 -11.66 4.54
N ASP A 42 -3.30 -10.98 5.21
CA ASP A 42 -4.73 -11.17 4.99
C ASP A 42 -5.18 -10.57 3.65
N ARG A 43 -6.08 -11.26 2.99
CA ARG A 43 -6.58 -10.97 1.65
C ARG A 43 -8.07 -10.66 1.69
N VAL A 44 -8.60 -10.06 0.62
CA VAL A 44 -10.06 -9.91 0.46
C VAL A 44 -10.79 -11.26 0.54
N ALA A 45 -10.16 -12.33 0.07
CA ALA A 45 -10.72 -13.69 0.14
C ALA A 45 -10.91 -14.20 1.59
N ASP A 46 -10.15 -13.65 2.56
CA ASP A 46 -10.25 -14.01 3.98
C ASP A 46 -11.34 -13.20 4.71
N VAL A 47 -11.95 -12.24 4.03
CA VAL A 47 -13.12 -11.50 4.53
C VAL A 47 -14.38 -12.20 4.08
N PRO A 48 -15.29 -12.60 5.00
CA PRO A 48 -16.54 -13.25 4.64
C PRO A 48 -17.33 -12.41 3.62
N VAL A 49 -18.00 -13.10 2.67
CA VAL A 49 -18.86 -12.42 1.68
C VAL A 49 -20.03 -11.76 2.41
N GLY A 50 -20.32 -10.50 2.07
CA GLY A 50 -21.33 -9.69 2.73
C GLY A 50 -20.80 -8.86 3.90
N GLU A 51 -19.60 -9.16 4.42
CA GLU A 51 -18.94 -8.31 5.40
C GLU A 51 -18.15 -7.20 4.71
N ARG A 52 -18.23 -5.99 5.27
CA ARG A 52 -17.60 -4.81 4.66
C ARG A 52 -16.11 -4.74 4.93
N PHE A 53 -15.36 -4.22 3.95
CA PHE A 53 -13.95 -3.96 4.10
C PHE A 53 -13.53 -2.61 3.49
N MET A 54 -12.45 -2.06 4.03
CA MET A 54 -11.79 -0.86 3.52
C MET A 54 -10.31 -1.11 3.32
N PHE A 55 -9.71 -0.32 2.45
CA PHE A 55 -8.27 -0.38 2.20
C PHE A 55 -7.72 0.94 1.70
N LEU A 56 -6.41 1.08 1.83
CA LEU A 56 -5.64 2.14 1.20
C LEU A 56 -4.80 1.57 0.08
N ILE A 57 -4.65 2.35 -0.99
CA ILE A 57 -3.87 2.01 -2.15
C ILE A 57 -2.88 3.14 -2.47
N ARG A 58 -1.88 2.86 -3.27
CA ARG A 58 -0.83 3.81 -3.65
C ARG A 58 -0.43 3.58 -5.10
N ASP A 59 0.04 4.61 -5.78
CA ASP A 59 0.70 4.48 -7.08
C ASP A 59 1.82 3.43 -7.00
N PRO A 60 1.87 2.43 -7.91
CA PRO A 60 2.81 1.32 -7.83
C PRO A 60 4.28 1.74 -7.87
N LEU A 61 4.63 2.80 -8.64
CA LEU A 61 6.01 3.28 -8.73
C LEU A 61 6.42 3.96 -7.43
N SER A 62 5.56 4.79 -6.87
CA SER A 62 5.83 5.44 -5.58
C SER A 62 5.84 4.42 -4.43
N ARG A 63 5.02 3.36 -4.53
CA ARG A 63 5.03 2.23 -3.61
C ARG A 63 6.34 1.46 -3.69
N PHE A 64 6.85 1.19 -4.91
CA PHE A 64 8.15 0.58 -5.16
C PHE A 64 9.28 1.36 -4.48
N VAL A 65 9.37 2.68 -4.71
CA VAL A 65 10.37 3.55 -4.08
C VAL A 65 10.30 3.48 -2.55
N SER A 66 9.08 3.57 -2.01
CA SER A 66 8.86 3.46 -0.56
C SER A 66 9.27 2.10 0.01
N ALA A 67 9.00 1.03 -0.70
CA ALA A 67 9.33 -0.33 -0.28
C ALA A 67 10.85 -0.58 -0.35
N PHE A 68 11.50 -0.20 -1.46
CA PHE A 68 12.94 -0.29 -1.63
C PHE A 68 13.68 0.43 -0.49
N ASN A 69 13.39 1.73 -0.29
CA ASN A 69 14.04 2.53 0.74
C ASN A 69 13.75 2.02 2.16
N SER A 70 12.55 1.50 2.40
CA SER A 70 12.21 0.89 3.70
C SER A 70 13.03 -0.36 3.97
N ARG A 71 13.20 -1.23 2.97
CA ARG A 71 14.00 -2.44 3.12
C ARG A 71 15.49 -2.16 3.13
N LEU A 72 15.97 -1.20 2.33
CA LEU A 72 17.38 -0.77 2.32
C LEU A 72 17.86 -0.38 3.72
N ARG A 73 17.02 0.30 4.51
CA ARG A 73 17.32 0.67 5.91
C ARG A 73 16.81 -0.33 6.96
N GLU A 74 16.44 -1.55 6.57
CA GLU A 74 15.93 -2.59 7.47
C GLU A 74 14.71 -2.15 8.31
N GLY A 75 13.91 -1.22 7.79
CA GLY A 75 12.75 -0.65 8.46
C GLY A 75 13.02 0.48 9.44
N ARG A 76 14.28 0.77 9.75
CA ARG A 76 14.65 1.84 10.70
C ARG A 76 14.17 3.22 10.24
N PRO A 77 13.96 4.15 11.15
CA PRO A 77 14.17 4.11 12.60
C PRO A 77 13.05 3.40 13.37
N ARG A 78 11.93 3.12 12.73
CA ARG A 78 10.70 2.68 13.37
C ARG A 78 10.77 1.28 13.98
N TYR A 79 11.37 0.35 13.26
CA TYR A 79 11.61 -1.03 13.68
C TYR A 79 12.91 -1.50 13.06
N HIS A 80 13.40 -2.64 13.51
CA HIS A 80 14.56 -3.28 12.90
C HIS A 80 14.17 -4.69 12.46
N TYR A 81 14.16 -4.88 11.14
CA TYR A 81 13.95 -6.17 10.52
C TYR A 81 15.13 -6.46 9.58
N PRO A 82 16.09 -7.30 10.01
CA PRO A 82 17.30 -7.58 9.26
C PRO A 82 17.01 -8.05 7.82
N TRP A 83 17.96 -7.81 6.95
CA TRP A 83 17.85 -8.30 5.58
C TRP A 83 17.83 -9.83 5.53
N ARG A 84 16.97 -10.36 4.70
CA ARG A 84 17.07 -11.74 4.24
C ARG A 84 18.25 -11.86 3.26
N GLU A 85 18.68 -13.08 2.95
CA GLU A 85 19.82 -13.30 2.07
C GLU A 85 19.63 -12.66 0.70
N GLU A 86 18.45 -12.78 0.12
CA GLU A 86 18.13 -12.18 -1.18
C GLU A 86 18.21 -10.66 -1.16
N GLU A 87 17.79 -10.04 -0.05
CA GLU A 87 17.87 -8.59 0.14
C GLU A 87 19.31 -8.14 0.33
N ARG A 88 20.12 -8.89 1.08
CA ARG A 88 21.54 -8.62 1.28
C ARG A 88 22.29 -8.61 -0.06
N VAL A 89 22.03 -9.60 -0.91
CA VAL A 89 22.61 -9.69 -2.26
C VAL A 89 22.14 -8.53 -3.13
N ALA A 90 20.85 -8.23 -3.13
CA ALA A 90 20.27 -7.15 -3.92
C ALA A 90 20.84 -5.78 -3.51
N PHE A 91 20.89 -5.48 -2.22
CA PHE A 91 21.41 -4.20 -1.70
C PHE A 91 22.94 -4.08 -1.73
N ALA A 92 23.68 -5.18 -1.92
CA ALA A 92 25.09 -5.11 -2.26
C ALA A 92 25.30 -4.48 -3.65
N ILE A 93 24.38 -4.69 -4.58
CA ILE A 93 24.46 -4.26 -5.98
C ILE A 93 23.71 -2.92 -6.17
N PHE A 94 22.43 -2.87 -5.83
CA PHE A 94 21.55 -1.73 -6.08
C PHE A 94 21.42 -0.85 -4.84
N LYS A 95 21.91 0.39 -4.91
CA LYS A 95 21.92 1.35 -3.80
C LYS A 95 20.74 2.30 -3.85
N THR A 96 20.14 2.49 -5.02
CA THR A 96 18.99 3.37 -5.22
C THR A 96 17.86 2.65 -5.95
N PRO A 97 16.60 3.08 -5.75
CA PRO A 97 15.48 2.53 -6.51
C PRO A 97 15.64 2.77 -8.02
N ASP A 98 16.25 3.88 -8.43
CA ASP A 98 16.52 4.19 -9.82
C ASP A 98 17.49 3.17 -10.45
N GLN A 99 18.60 2.87 -9.79
CA GLN A 99 19.55 1.85 -10.26
C GLN A 99 18.86 0.50 -10.50
N LEU A 100 18.05 0.05 -9.54
CA LEU A 100 17.32 -1.22 -9.69
C LEU A 100 16.33 -1.17 -10.86
N GLY A 101 15.55 -0.09 -10.94
CA GLY A 101 14.55 0.08 -12.01
C GLY A 101 15.19 0.16 -13.40
N ALA A 102 16.31 0.89 -13.54
CA ALA A 102 17.02 1.02 -14.81
C ALA A 102 17.66 -0.31 -15.26
N ALA A 103 18.20 -1.07 -14.33
CA ALA A 103 18.86 -2.35 -14.61
C ALA A 103 17.93 -3.44 -15.18
N LEU A 104 16.60 -3.29 -15.04
CA LEU A 104 15.62 -4.21 -15.62
C LEU A 104 15.67 -4.28 -17.16
N SER A 105 16.23 -3.28 -17.83
CA SER A 105 16.47 -3.28 -19.29
C SER A 105 17.94 -3.16 -19.67
N SER A 106 18.87 -3.46 -18.75
CA SER A 106 20.29 -3.41 -19.03
C SER A 106 20.67 -4.28 -20.24
N ALA A 107 21.58 -3.80 -21.06
CA ALA A 107 22.17 -4.60 -22.15
C ALA A 107 22.98 -5.77 -21.59
N ASP A 108 23.57 -5.63 -20.39
CA ASP A 108 24.22 -6.74 -19.69
C ASP A 108 23.16 -7.71 -19.14
N ARG A 109 23.18 -8.92 -19.70
CA ARG A 109 22.27 -10.00 -19.29
C ARG A 109 22.44 -10.41 -17.82
N ALA A 110 23.65 -10.32 -17.27
CA ALA A 110 23.90 -10.68 -15.89
C ALA A 110 23.27 -9.66 -14.95
N GLU A 111 23.47 -8.37 -15.20
CA GLU A 111 22.88 -7.28 -14.44
C GLU A 111 21.33 -7.32 -14.50
N ARG A 112 20.76 -7.52 -15.69
CA ARG A 112 19.31 -7.66 -15.85
C ARG A 112 18.73 -8.80 -15.02
N LYS A 113 19.39 -9.98 -15.03
CA LYS A 113 18.96 -11.12 -14.19
C LYS A 113 19.06 -10.82 -12.69
N GLN A 114 20.10 -10.08 -12.28
CA GLN A 114 20.23 -9.64 -10.89
C GLN A 114 19.11 -8.69 -10.49
N ALA A 115 18.75 -7.73 -11.36
CA ALA A 115 17.63 -6.83 -11.13
C ALA A 115 16.29 -7.59 -10.99
N GLU A 116 16.02 -8.53 -11.89
CA GLU A 116 14.82 -9.37 -11.80
C GLU A 116 14.76 -10.19 -10.50
N ARG A 117 15.90 -10.73 -10.05
CA ARG A 117 15.99 -11.45 -8.76
C ARG A 117 15.75 -10.50 -7.59
N ALA A 118 16.30 -9.29 -7.63
CA ALA A 118 16.09 -8.29 -6.61
C ALA A 118 14.61 -7.88 -6.51
N MET A 119 13.93 -7.67 -7.65
CA MET A 119 12.49 -7.37 -7.69
C MET A 119 11.65 -8.47 -7.06
N ARG A 120 12.04 -9.74 -7.20
CA ARG A 120 11.34 -10.89 -6.60
C ARG A 120 11.79 -11.20 -5.18
N GLY A 121 12.98 -10.77 -4.77
CA GLY A 121 13.58 -11.06 -3.46
C GLY A 121 13.35 -10.00 -2.40
N ILE A 122 13.31 -8.72 -2.77
CA ILE A 122 13.11 -7.63 -1.82
C ILE A 122 11.65 -7.60 -1.34
N GLY A 123 11.47 -7.59 -0.02
CA GLY A 123 10.16 -7.53 0.61
C GLY A 123 9.33 -6.31 0.20
N HIS A 124 8.05 -6.49 0.04
CA HIS A 124 7.07 -5.54 -0.49
C HIS A 124 7.19 -5.21 -2.00
N LEU A 125 8.38 -5.38 -2.63
CA LEU A 125 8.50 -5.26 -4.08
C LEU A 125 7.87 -6.46 -4.78
N ASN A 126 8.03 -7.62 -4.18
CA ASN A 126 7.55 -8.91 -4.68
C ASN A 126 6.06 -9.20 -4.41
N THR A 127 5.33 -8.25 -3.86
CA THR A 127 3.92 -8.45 -3.48
C THR A 127 3.03 -7.53 -4.32
N PRO A 128 2.47 -8.02 -5.44
CA PRO A 128 1.56 -7.25 -6.29
C PRO A 128 0.19 -7.05 -5.60
N TYR A 129 -0.61 -6.13 -6.10
CA TYR A 129 -1.95 -5.91 -5.57
C TYR A 129 -2.87 -7.12 -5.71
N SER A 130 -2.67 -7.94 -6.73
CA SER A 130 -3.39 -9.21 -6.89
C SER A 130 -3.22 -10.17 -5.72
N PHE A 131 -2.16 -10.04 -4.93
CA PHE A 131 -1.98 -10.81 -3.70
C PHE A 131 -3.13 -10.54 -2.70
N TRP A 132 -3.50 -9.27 -2.50
CA TRP A 132 -4.56 -8.91 -1.55
C TRP A 132 -5.96 -9.00 -2.14
N PHE A 133 -6.10 -8.65 -3.42
CA PHE A 133 -7.41 -8.44 -4.04
C PHE A 133 -7.83 -9.55 -5.00
N GLY A 134 -6.92 -10.50 -5.31
CA GLY A 134 -7.18 -11.52 -6.34
C GLY A 134 -7.15 -10.95 -7.76
N ALA A 135 -7.77 -11.65 -8.69
CA ALA A 135 -7.97 -11.14 -10.04
C ALA A 135 -8.98 -9.97 -10.04
N GLU A 136 -8.93 -9.09 -11.04
CA GLU A 136 -9.88 -7.98 -11.18
C GLU A 136 -11.33 -8.45 -11.16
N THR A 137 -11.62 -9.59 -11.82
CA THR A 137 -12.95 -10.19 -11.82
C THR A 137 -13.44 -10.57 -10.43
N ASP A 138 -12.56 -11.08 -9.58
CA ASP A 138 -12.90 -11.46 -8.21
C ASP A 138 -13.10 -10.23 -7.34
N PHE A 139 -12.26 -9.23 -7.48
CA PHE A 139 -12.45 -7.95 -6.80
C PHE A 139 -13.77 -7.28 -7.19
N ARG A 140 -14.12 -7.28 -8.48
CA ARG A 140 -15.39 -6.71 -8.96
C ARG A 140 -16.63 -7.39 -8.34
N ARG A 141 -16.59 -8.69 -8.08
CA ARG A 141 -17.67 -9.40 -7.37
C ARG A 141 -17.82 -8.94 -5.92
N ARG A 142 -16.74 -8.45 -5.31
CA ARG A 142 -16.70 -7.95 -3.93
C ARG A 142 -16.98 -6.45 -3.81
N LEU A 143 -17.25 -5.73 -4.91
CA LEU A 143 -17.54 -4.29 -4.87
C LEU A 143 -18.70 -3.90 -3.94
N PRO A 144 -19.78 -4.68 -3.80
CA PRO A 144 -20.84 -4.38 -2.84
C PRO A 144 -20.35 -4.34 -1.38
N ASP A 145 -19.27 -5.07 -1.07
CA ASP A 145 -18.70 -5.18 0.26
C ASP A 145 -17.64 -4.09 0.52
N VAL A 146 -17.20 -3.34 -0.51
CA VAL A 146 -16.19 -2.30 -0.35
C VAL A 146 -16.81 -1.09 0.34
N PHE A 147 -16.33 -0.80 1.54
CA PHE A 147 -16.77 0.34 2.34
C PHE A 147 -16.05 1.63 1.95
N PHE A 148 -14.71 1.56 1.75
CA PHE A 148 -13.91 2.73 1.46
C PHE A 148 -12.64 2.36 0.69
N ILE A 149 -12.27 3.21 -0.28
CA ILE A 149 -11.01 3.15 -1.03
C ILE A 149 -10.29 4.47 -0.80
N GLY A 150 -9.15 4.44 -0.09
CA GLY A 150 -8.32 5.63 0.12
C GLY A 150 -7.01 5.55 -0.66
N PHE A 151 -6.44 6.72 -0.99
CA PHE A 151 -5.20 6.85 -1.75
C PHE A 151 -4.12 7.53 -0.91
N GLN A 152 -2.93 6.95 -0.91
CA GLN A 152 -1.82 7.49 -0.15
C GLN A 152 -1.42 8.90 -0.62
N GLU A 153 -1.56 9.17 -1.92
CA GLU A 153 -1.20 10.45 -2.54
C GLU A 153 -2.07 11.62 -2.05
N ARG A 154 -3.28 11.34 -1.59
CA ARG A 154 -4.22 12.32 -1.01
C ARG A 154 -4.73 11.86 0.36
N LEU A 155 -3.84 11.24 1.13
CA LEU A 155 -4.20 10.58 2.39
C LEU A 155 -4.92 11.49 3.38
N SER A 156 -4.54 12.76 3.45
CA SER A 156 -5.17 13.73 4.36
C SER A 156 -6.63 14.01 3.98
N GLU A 157 -6.90 14.18 2.69
CA GLU A 157 -8.25 14.41 2.17
C GLU A 157 -9.13 13.16 2.33
N ASP A 158 -8.59 12.00 1.94
CA ASP A 158 -9.29 10.73 2.06
C ASP A 158 -9.55 10.36 3.51
N PHE A 159 -8.63 10.71 4.44
CA PHE A 159 -8.86 10.50 5.86
C PHE A 159 -10.01 11.36 6.41
N GLU A 160 -10.17 12.61 5.97
CA GLU A 160 -11.31 13.44 6.37
C GLU A 160 -12.63 12.87 5.83
N LEU A 161 -12.65 12.25 4.64
CA LEU A 161 -13.80 11.52 4.12
C LEU A 161 -14.10 10.27 4.98
N LEU A 162 -13.07 9.46 5.22
CA LEU A 162 -13.19 8.26 6.05
C LEU A 162 -13.67 8.58 7.46
N LYS A 163 -13.13 9.63 8.06
CA LYS A 163 -13.52 10.10 9.40
C LYS A 163 -15.01 10.39 9.48
N ARG A 164 -15.55 11.14 8.51
CA ARG A 164 -16.99 11.40 8.43
C ARG A 164 -17.82 10.13 8.27
N LYS A 165 -17.36 9.24 7.38
CA LYS A 165 -18.05 7.99 7.07
C LYS A 165 -18.09 7.02 8.26
N LEU A 166 -17.06 7.05 9.10
CA LEU A 166 -16.95 6.27 10.32
C LEU A 166 -17.57 6.96 11.57
N GLY A 167 -18.03 8.20 11.46
CA GLY A 167 -18.55 8.94 12.60
C GLY A 167 -17.48 9.27 13.66
N LEU A 168 -16.20 9.33 13.29
CA LEU A 168 -15.12 9.62 14.24
C LEU A 168 -15.19 11.09 14.72
N PRO A 169 -14.71 11.37 15.96
CA PRO A 169 -14.73 12.71 16.50
C PRO A 169 -13.89 13.68 15.66
N GLY A 170 -14.32 14.95 15.65
CA GLY A 170 -13.63 16.01 14.92
C GLY A 170 -12.15 16.18 15.32
N ALA A 171 -11.77 15.75 16.53
CA ALA A 171 -10.40 15.78 17.02
C ALA A 171 -9.48 14.73 16.39
N ALA A 172 -10.03 13.62 15.82
CA ALA A 172 -9.24 12.60 15.16
C ALA A 172 -8.42 13.21 14.01
N ARG A 173 -7.10 13.05 14.05
CA ARG A 173 -6.14 13.62 13.09
C ARG A 173 -5.07 12.60 12.75
N LEU A 174 -4.66 12.58 11.48
CA LEU A 174 -3.46 11.84 11.10
C LEU A 174 -2.24 12.37 11.87
N PRO A 175 -1.36 11.49 12.33
CA PRO A 175 -0.15 11.89 13.04
C PRO A 175 0.74 12.75 12.13
N ARG A 176 1.51 13.66 12.73
CA ARG A 176 2.47 14.54 12.05
C ARG A 176 3.89 14.23 12.47
N GLY A 177 4.87 14.68 11.67
CA GLY A 177 6.29 14.48 11.97
C GLY A 177 6.67 13.00 11.96
N GLU A 178 7.48 12.57 12.91
CA GLU A 178 7.96 11.18 13.01
C GLU A 178 6.80 10.18 13.19
N ALA A 179 5.77 10.55 13.93
CA ALA A 179 4.58 9.73 14.12
C ALA A 179 3.77 9.52 12.83
N ALA A 180 3.93 10.37 11.82
CA ALA A 180 3.32 10.19 10.50
C ALA A 180 3.91 9.04 9.70
N HIS A 181 4.96 8.41 10.21
CA HIS A 181 5.68 7.33 9.54
C HIS A 181 6.16 7.69 8.12
N GLN A 182 6.47 8.97 7.90
CA GLN A 182 7.06 9.44 6.67
C GLN A 182 8.47 8.82 6.49
N ALA A 183 8.87 8.63 5.24
CA ALA A 183 10.23 8.19 4.98
C ALA A 183 11.22 9.25 5.51
N PRO A 184 12.30 8.85 6.22
CA PRO A 184 13.34 9.79 6.61
C PRO A 184 13.89 10.52 5.39
N SER A 185 14.33 11.77 5.57
CA SER A 185 15.08 12.50 4.56
C SER A 185 16.42 11.82 4.24
N GLY A 186 16.97 12.06 3.05
CA GLY A 186 18.29 11.54 2.65
C GLY A 186 18.28 10.23 1.87
N PHE A 187 17.11 9.74 1.47
CA PHE A 187 16.99 8.61 0.54
C PHE A 187 16.56 9.09 -0.85
N ASP A 188 17.16 8.49 -1.87
CA ASP A 188 16.77 8.76 -3.25
C ASP A 188 15.31 8.32 -3.49
N THR A 189 14.53 9.22 -4.04
CA THR A 189 13.12 8.98 -4.37
C THR A 189 12.82 9.20 -5.84
N GLU A 190 13.78 9.73 -6.59
CA GLU A 190 13.62 10.02 -8.01
C GLU A 190 13.82 8.77 -8.86
N LEU A 191 13.07 8.71 -9.93
CA LEU A 191 13.16 7.68 -10.96
C LEU A 191 13.43 8.36 -12.30
N GLY A 192 14.55 8.05 -12.93
CA GLY A 192 14.85 8.46 -14.29
C GLY A 192 13.90 7.80 -15.31
N ALA A 193 13.91 8.28 -16.53
CA ALA A 193 12.98 7.85 -17.58
C ALA A 193 13.06 6.35 -17.86
N VAL A 194 14.29 5.77 -17.86
CA VAL A 194 14.49 4.34 -18.11
C VAL A 194 13.91 3.49 -16.98
N ALA A 195 14.22 3.83 -15.74
CA ALA A 195 13.69 3.12 -14.57
C ALA A 195 12.15 3.19 -14.54
N ARG A 196 11.59 4.38 -14.76
CA ARG A 196 10.14 4.58 -14.82
C ARG A 196 9.49 3.68 -15.86
N ALA A 197 9.95 3.72 -17.10
CA ALA A 197 9.39 2.91 -18.19
C ALA A 197 9.49 1.40 -17.92
N ASN A 198 10.57 0.95 -17.27
CA ASN A 198 10.74 -0.45 -16.88
C ASN A 198 9.77 -0.85 -15.76
N LEU A 199 9.62 0.00 -14.74
CA LEU A 199 8.72 -0.24 -13.62
C LEU A 199 7.26 -0.17 -14.02
N GLU A 200 6.88 0.71 -14.96
CA GLU A 200 5.53 0.75 -15.54
C GLU A 200 5.18 -0.57 -16.22
N ARG A 201 6.12 -1.17 -16.94
CA ARG A 201 5.94 -2.52 -17.52
C ARG A 201 5.88 -3.61 -16.46
N TRP A 202 6.77 -3.54 -15.45
CA TRP A 202 6.83 -4.54 -14.38
C TRP A 202 5.54 -4.58 -13.56
N TYR A 203 4.96 -3.41 -13.27
CA TYR A 203 3.76 -3.23 -12.47
C TYR A 203 2.51 -2.90 -13.30
N GLU A 204 2.47 -3.33 -14.56
CA GLU A 204 1.35 -3.01 -15.47
C GLU A 204 -0.02 -3.41 -14.89
N ASP A 205 -0.11 -4.60 -14.29
CA ASP A 205 -1.34 -5.08 -13.68
C ASP A 205 -1.72 -4.28 -12.43
N ASP A 206 -0.73 -3.92 -11.60
CA ASP A 206 -0.93 -3.07 -10.43
C ASP A 206 -1.40 -1.66 -10.84
N LEU A 207 -0.81 -1.09 -11.89
CA LEU A 207 -1.23 0.20 -12.45
C LEU A 207 -2.67 0.16 -12.97
N ARG A 208 -3.05 -0.95 -13.61
CA ARG A 208 -4.41 -1.18 -14.10
C ARG A 208 -5.38 -1.26 -12.93
N PHE A 209 -5.04 -1.99 -11.88
CA PHE A 209 -5.84 -2.09 -10.67
C PHE A 209 -6.00 -0.73 -9.95
N VAL A 210 -4.94 0.08 -9.86
CA VAL A 210 -5.03 1.43 -9.27
C VAL A 210 -5.95 2.34 -10.10
N ARG A 211 -5.89 2.27 -11.43
CA ARG A 211 -6.83 3.02 -12.29
C ARG A 211 -8.28 2.62 -12.01
N LEU A 212 -8.56 1.32 -11.94
CA LEU A 212 -9.88 0.81 -11.56
C LEU A 212 -10.34 1.36 -10.20
N CYS A 213 -9.46 1.33 -9.19
CA CYS A 213 -9.79 1.88 -7.88
C CYS A 213 -10.11 3.38 -7.93
N ARG A 214 -9.39 4.16 -8.75
CA ARG A 214 -9.66 5.60 -8.94
C ARG A 214 -11.03 5.85 -9.58
N GLU A 215 -11.45 5.02 -10.52
CA GLU A 215 -12.76 5.09 -11.16
C GLU A 215 -13.89 4.75 -10.17
N LEU A 216 -13.67 3.77 -9.30
CA LEU A 216 -14.68 3.28 -8.37
C LEU A 216 -14.80 4.12 -7.09
N ALA A 217 -13.71 4.73 -6.65
CA ALA A 217 -13.65 5.40 -5.35
C ALA A 217 -14.71 6.49 -5.14
N PRO A 218 -15.02 7.39 -6.10
CA PRO A 218 -16.08 8.39 -5.90
C PRO A 218 -17.40 7.76 -5.49
N ARG A 219 -17.84 6.75 -6.23
CA ARG A 219 -19.09 6.01 -5.93
C ARG A 219 -19.03 5.27 -4.61
N VAL A 220 -17.95 4.53 -4.35
CA VAL A 220 -17.77 3.75 -3.12
C VAL A 220 -17.72 4.66 -1.89
N ASN A 221 -17.01 5.78 -2.00
CA ASN A 221 -16.82 6.71 -0.88
C ASN A 221 -18.02 7.64 -0.65
N GLY A 222 -19.03 7.60 -1.54
CA GLY A 222 -20.22 8.45 -1.45
C GLY A 222 -19.94 9.92 -1.82
N GLN A 223 -18.97 10.13 -2.73
CA GLN A 223 -18.71 11.47 -3.29
C GLN A 223 -19.66 11.71 -4.48
N PRO A 224 -20.09 12.94 -4.71
CA PRO A 224 -20.83 13.29 -5.92
C PRO A 224 -19.96 13.01 -7.15
N ALA A 225 -20.60 12.53 -8.21
CA ALA A 225 -19.96 12.25 -9.50
C ALA A 225 -19.52 13.54 -10.18
#